data_992f2b2e02ccec5d055b07ccb0fc9beb
#
_entry.id   992f2b2e02ccec5d055b07ccb0fc9beb
#
_cell.length_a   1.000
_cell.length_b   1.000
_cell.length_c   1.000
_cell.angle_alpha   90.00
_cell.angle_beta   90.00
_cell.angle_gamma   90.00
#
_symmetry.space_group_name_H-M   'P 1'
#
loop_
_entity.id
_entity.type
_entity.pdbx_description
1 polymer ?
#
loop_
_entity_poly.entity_id
_entity_poly.type
_entity_poly.pdbx_seq_one_letter_code
_entity_poly.pdbx_strand_id
1 'polypeptide(L)'
;MRMTVFGTGYLGATHAACMAELGHEVLGVDVDEAKIERLRLGEVPFYEPGLPEILLRHVESGRLRFTTDYAEAAAFADLHFIGVGTPQRKGEFAADTSHVEDVVARLTPLLSADAAVVGKSTVPVGTAARLQQIADSRAPDGVRVEVLWNPEFLREGFAVADTLTPDRIVIGLAGGESALGLARELVSEAYAPILEADPCPVIVTDLATAELVKVSANAFLATKISFINAVSEVCEAAGADVTVLADAIGMDKRIGRRFLNAGLGFGGGCLPKDIRAFMARAGELGADEAMTFLREVDSINMRRRERMVDLAVEACGGTVIGKTVAVLGAAFKPNSDDVRDSPALNVAGMLSLKGASTVVYDPQALDNARALFPTLTYAESALAACEGADVVLVATEWPEFVELDPAAVTGVARGRVVLDGSNCMPADRWRAAGWTYRALGRGVPAAGAARRTGAGPAGPGVVSPMRSGHPST
;
A
#
# COMPACT_ATOMS: atom_id res chain seq x y z
N MET A 1 26.74 -12.95 5.15
CA MET A 1 27.38 -11.72 5.69
C MET A 1 26.64 -11.18 6.91
N ARG A 2 27.20 -10.16 7.62
CA ARG A 2 26.52 -9.41 8.68
C ARG A 2 25.98 -8.09 8.14
N MET A 3 24.80 -7.66 8.63
CA MET A 3 24.21 -6.36 8.28
C MET A 3 23.32 -5.83 9.40
N THR A 4 23.10 -4.52 9.43
CA THR A 4 22.13 -3.91 10.34
C THR A 4 20.95 -3.32 9.56
N VAL A 5 19.78 -3.22 10.21
CA VAL A 5 18.59 -2.59 9.66
C VAL A 5 18.05 -1.60 10.68
N PHE A 6 18.18 -0.31 10.40
CA PHE A 6 17.69 0.79 11.23
C PHE A 6 16.23 1.12 10.89
N GLY A 7 15.41 1.18 11.93
CA GLY A 7 13.96 1.30 11.82
C GLY A 7 13.32 -0.08 11.65
N THR A 8 12.66 -0.59 12.69
CA THR A 8 11.97 -1.88 12.70
C THR A 8 10.45 -1.72 12.61
N GLY A 9 10.00 -0.73 11.86
CA GLY A 9 8.62 -0.65 11.38
C GLY A 9 8.34 -1.68 10.30
N TYR A 10 7.22 -1.51 9.58
CA TYR A 10 6.77 -2.47 8.57
C TYR A 10 7.87 -2.85 7.56
N LEU A 11 8.50 -1.84 6.93
CA LEU A 11 9.57 -2.06 5.96
C LEU A 11 10.79 -2.73 6.59
N GLY A 12 11.29 -2.18 7.69
CA GLY A 12 12.58 -2.63 8.23
C GLY A 12 12.52 -3.99 8.91
N ALA A 13 11.46 -4.30 9.67
CA ALA A 13 11.31 -5.62 10.27
C ALA A 13 11.13 -6.72 9.21
N THR A 14 10.34 -6.44 8.16
CA THR A 14 10.19 -7.37 7.03
C THR A 14 11.51 -7.58 6.30
N HIS A 15 12.24 -6.50 6.00
CA HIS A 15 13.55 -6.59 5.36
C HIS A 15 14.55 -7.38 6.21
N ALA A 16 14.62 -7.09 7.52
CA ALA A 16 15.53 -7.78 8.44
C ALA A 16 15.23 -9.29 8.51
N ALA A 17 13.96 -9.67 8.63
CA ALA A 17 13.55 -11.07 8.68
C ALA A 17 13.86 -11.80 7.35
N CYS A 18 13.56 -11.18 6.20
CA CYS A 18 13.84 -11.75 4.89
C CYS A 18 15.34 -11.87 4.61
N MET A 19 16.17 -10.89 5.02
CA MET A 19 17.63 -11.02 4.89
C MET A 19 18.18 -12.17 5.77
N ALA A 20 17.61 -12.37 6.97
CA ALA A 20 17.94 -13.51 7.80
C ALA A 20 17.52 -14.85 7.17
N GLU A 21 16.37 -14.91 6.50
CA GLU A 21 15.90 -16.09 5.73
C GLU A 21 16.85 -16.41 4.57
N LEU A 22 17.44 -15.39 3.92
CA LEU A 22 18.45 -15.54 2.88
C LEU A 22 19.82 -15.97 3.40
N GLY A 23 19.98 -16.18 4.72
CA GLY A 23 21.19 -16.72 5.31
C GLY A 23 22.14 -15.69 5.93
N HIS A 24 21.78 -14.41 5.97
CA HIS A 24 22.58 -13.36 6.59
C HIS A 24 22.38 -13.29 8.10
N GLU A 25 23.39 -12.80 8.84
CA GLU A 25 23.25 -12.43 10.24
C GLU A 25 22.77 -10.97 10.29
N VAL A 26 21.63 -10.72 10.92
CA VAL A 26 20.98 -9.41 10.88
C VAL A 26 20.75 -8.86 12.28
N LEU A 27 21.06 -7.58 12.48
CA LEU A 27 20.75 -6.84 13.70
C LEU A 27 19.77 -5.71 13.37
N GLY A 28 18.52 -5.87 13.78
CA GLY A 28 17.49 -4.81 13.71
C GLY A 28 17.69 -3.77 14.80
N VAL A 29 17.60 -2.50 14.46
CA VAL A 29 17.84 -1.37 15.36
C VAL A 29 16.65 -0.42 15.34
N ASP A 30 16.08 -0.10 16.50
CA ASP A 30 15.02 0.91 16.62
C ASP A 30 15.20 1.70 17.93
N VAL A 31 14.67 2.90 17.99
CA VAL A 31 14.70 3.74 19.20
C VAL A 31 13.55 3.38 20.17
N ASP A 32 12.55 2.67 19.72
CA ASP A 32 11.39 2.25 20.49
C ASP A 32 11.69 0.94 21.23
N GLU A 33 11.96 1.06 22.55
CA GLU A 33 12.32 -0.07 23.41
C GLU A 33 11.19 -1.09 23.50
N ALA A 34 9.93 -0.65 23.58
CA ALA A 34 8.78 -1.55 23.67
C ALA A 34 8.62 -2.40 22.39
N LYS A 35 8.86 -1.80 21.23
CA LYS A 35 8.86 -2.50 19.96
C LYS A 35 10.01 -3.51 19.89
N ILE A 36 11.21 -3.13 20.30
CA ILE A 36 12.39 -4.01 20.32
C ILE A 36 12.17 -5.22 21.25
N GLU A 37 11.58 -5.01 22.43
CA GLU A 37 11.24 -6.12 23.33
C GLU A 37 10.28 -7.13 22.69
N ARG A 38 9.23 -6.67 22.02
CA ARG A 38 8.31 -7.56 21.29
C ARG A 38 9.02 -8.33 20.19
N LEU A 39 9.83 -7.66 19.36
CA LEU A 39 10.59 -8.29 18.28
C LEU A 39 11.60 -9.32 18.80
N ARG A 40 12.24 -9.09 19.96
CA ARG A 40 13.12 -10.07 20.64
C ARG A 40 12.38 -11.33 21.05
N LEU A 41 11.09 -11.23 21.33
CA LEU A 41 10.22 -12.37 21.65
C LEU A 41 9.68 -13.08 20.38
N GLY A 42 10.02 -12.60 19.20
CA GLY A 42 9.50 -13.13 17.93
C GLY A 42 8.10 -12.59 17.58
N GLU A 43 7.63 -11.54 18.24
CA GLU A 43 6.33 -10.94 18.01
C GLU A 43 6.41 -9.79 17.00
N VAL A 44 5.69 -9.91 15.88
CA VAL A 44 5.57 -8.85 14.87
C VAL A 44 4.53 -7.82 15.34
N PRO A 45 4.86 -6.51 15.40
CA PRO A 45 3.92 -5.49 15.91
C PRO A 45 2.89 -5.00 14.88
N PHE A 46 2.74 -5.66 13.74
CA PHE A 46 1.79 -5.37 12.66
C PHE A 46 1.43 -6.68 11.94
N TYR A 47 0.40 -6.63 11.08
CA TYR A 47 -0.03 -7.79 10.31
C TYR A 47 0.67 -7.87 8.95
N GLU A 48 1.38 -8.96 8.69
CA GLU A 48 1.94 -9.31 7.39
C GLU A 48 1.99 -10.84 7.26
N PRO A 49 1.30 -11.43 6.26
CA PRO A 49 1.28 -12.89 6.08
C PRO A 49 2.67 -13.49 5.90
N GLY A 50 2.95 -14.55 6.65
CA GLY A 50 4.22 -15.31 6.57
C GLY A 50 5.39 -14.68 7.32
N LEU A 51 5.29 -13.42 7.74
CA LEU A 51 6.37 -12.75 8.47
C LEU A 51 6.57 -13.28 9.90
N PRO A 52 5.50 -13.55 10.70
CA PRO A 52 5.69 -14.03 12.07
C PRO A 52 6.50 -15.32 12.14
N GLU A 53 6.27 -16.26 11.24
CA GLU A 53 6.94 -17.55 11.21
C GLU A 53 8.44 -17.41 10.86
N ILE A 54 8.76 -16.52 9.91
CA ILE A 54 10.15 -16.23 9.50
C ILE A 54 10.88 -15.53 10.63
N LEU A 55 10.26 -14.49 11.21
CA LEU A 55 10.87 -13.69 12.26
C LEU A 55 11.16 -14.55 13.50
N LEU A 56 10.17 -15.31 13.99
CA LEU A 56 10.35 -16.20 15.15
C LEU A 56 11.48 -17.21 14.92
N ARG A 57 11.49 -17.89 13.78
CA ARG A 57 12.54 -18.88 13.41
C ARG A 57 13.94 -18.28 13.50
N HIS A 58 14.14 -17.06 13.01
CA HIS A 58 15.44 -16.44 12.98
C HIS A 58 15.84 -15.75 14.28
N VAL A 59 14.90 -15.33 15.09
CA VAL A 59 15.13 -14.90 16.47
C VAL A 59 15.59 -16.10 17.32
N GLU A 60 14.89 -17.23 17.27
CA GLU A 60 15.25 -18.45 18.00
C GLU A 60 16.62 -19.01 17.58
N SER A 61 16.99 -18.94 16.30
CA SER A 61 18.29 -19.37 15.81
C SER A 61 19.43 -18.40 16.15
N GLY A 62 19.13 -17.20 16.63
CA GLY A 62 20.09 -16.13 16.90
C GLY A 62 20.64 -15.44 15.64
N ARG A 63 20.14 -15.77 14.45
CA ARG A 63 20.53 -15.14 13.18
C ARG A 63 19.94 -13.75 13.03
N LEU A 64 18.75 -13.50 13.58
CA LEU A 64 18.10 -12.20 13.68
C LEU A 64 18.07 -11.76 15.13
N ARG A 65 18.65 -10.61 15.41
CA ARG A 65 18.66 -9.99 16.75
C ARG A 65 18.14 -8.57 16.67
N PHE A 66 17.75 -7.99 17.81
CA PHE A 66 17.24 -6.64 17.90
C PHE A 66 17.89 -5.85 19.04
N THR A 67 18.15 -4.56 18.83
CA THR A 67 18.77 -3.67 19.83
C THR A 67 18.30 -2.24 19.68
N THR A 68 18.47 -1.46 20.75
CA THR A 68 18.34 0.00 20.71
C THR A 68 19.71 0.69 20.69
N ASP A 69 20.80 -0.08 20.79
CA ASP A 69 22.17 0.43 20.93
C ASP A 69 22.86 0.63 19.56
N TYR A 70 23.13 1.88 19.23
CA TYR A 70 23.85 2.27 18.01
C TYR A 70 25.32 1.85 18.02
N ALA A 71 25.96 1.76 19.21
CA ALA A 71 27.35 1.33 19.30
C ALA A 71 27.48 -0.18 19.01
N GLU A 72 26.52 -1.00 19.51
CA GLU A 72 26.43 -2.40 19.13
C GLU A 72 26.23 -2.55 17.61
N ALA A 73 25.35 -1.75 17.02
CA ALA A 73 25.06 -1.78 15.59
C ALA A 73 26.30 -1.42 14.74
N ALA A 74 27.02 -0.37 15.11
CA ALA A 74 28.24 0.09 14.42
C ALA A 74 29.37 -0.97 14.46
N ALA A 75 29.48 -1.70 15.58
CA ALA A 75 30.48 -2.76 15.74
C ALA A 75 30.09 -4.10 15.09
N PHE A 76 28.80 -4.27 14.75
CA PHE A 76 28.25 -5.53 14.24
C PHE A 76 28.55 -5.77 12.76
N ALA A 77 28.48 -4.75 11.92
CA ALA A 77 28.56 -4.88 10.47
C ALA A 77 29.12 -3.60 9.80
N ASP A 78 29.51 -3.74 8.54
CA ASP A 78 29.92 -2.66 7.66
C ASP A 78 28.84 -2.28 6.63
N LEU A 79 27.70 -3.00 6.63
CA LEU A 79 26.52 -2.75 5.80
C LEU A 79 25.33 -2.39 6.68
N HIS A 80 24.79 -1.19 6.49
CA HIS A 80 23.72 -0.62 7.30
C HIS A 80 22.55 -0.18 6.44
N PHE A 81 21.41 -0.87 6.52
CA PHE A 81 20.17 -0.47 5.85
C PHE A 81 19.38 0.51 6.72
N ILE A 82 18.74 1.51 6.07
CA ILE A 82 17.86 2.47 6.72
C ILE A 82 16.45 2.30 6.18
N GLY A 83 15.53 1.80 7.03
CA GLY A 83 14.11 1.60 6.74
C GLY A 83 13.18 2.39 7.67
N VAL A 84 13.64 3.53 8.21
CA VAL A 84 12.83 4.38 9.10
C VAL A 84 11.69 5.08 8.36
N GLY A 85 10.61 5.39 9.07
CA GLY A 85 9.47 6.11 8.50
C GLY A 85 9.80 7.54 8.11
N THR A 86 9.19 8.00 7.00
CA THR A 86 9.24 9.39 6.51
C THR A 86 7.81 9.93 6.46
N PRO A 87 7.21 10.29 7.60
CA PRO A 87 5.84 10.79 7.65
C PRO A 87 5.72 12.15 6.96
N GLN A 88 4.50 12.53 6.62
CA GLN A 88 4.21 13.88 6.15
C GLN A 88 4.36 14.86 7.32
N ARG A 89 4.97 16.01 7.07
CA ARG A 89 5.03 17.10 8.07
C ARG A 89 3.63 17.60 8.40
N LYS A 90 3.39 17.93 9.66
CA LYS A 90 2.08 18.44 10.09
C LYS A 90 1.75 19.76 9.38
N GLY A 91 0.62 19.79 8.68
CA GLY A 91 0.14 20.98 7.97
C GLY A 91 0.80 21.28 6.64
N GLU A 92 1.72 20.44 6.18
CA GLU A 92 2.44 20.58 4.92
C GLU A 92 2.35 19.31 4.07
N PHE A 93 2.62 19.39 2.78
CA PHE A 93 2.72 18.21 1.91
C PHE A 93 4.13 17.58 1.92
N ALA A 94 5.13 18.30 2.40
CA ALA A 94 6.51 17.86 2.47
C ALA A 94 6.69 16.65 3.41
N ALA A 95 7.60 15.74 3.05
CA ALA A 95 8.00 14.63 3.90
C ALA A 95 8.95 15.11 5.02
N ASP A 96 8.85 14.48 6.18
CA ASP A 96 9.81 14.66 7.28
C ASP A 96 10.94 13.62 7.14
N THR A 97 12.14 14.09 6.83
CA THR A 97 13.36 13.29 6.67
C THR A 97 14.22 13.26 7.93
N SER A 98 13.79 13.89 9.01
CA SER A 98 14.58 14.02 10.24
C SER A 98 15.00 12.67 10.82
N HIS A 99 14.15 11.65 10.76
CA HIS A 99 14.49 10.32 11.26
C HIS A 99 15.63 9.67 10.47
N VAL A 100 15.63 9.82 9.14
CA VAL A 100 16.71 9.28 8.28
C VAL A 100 18.02 10.00 8.56
N GLU A 101 17.96 11.33 8.70
CA GLU A 101 19.12 12.16 9.03
C GLU A 101 19.69 11.84 10.43
N ASP A 102 18.80 11.60 11.42
CA ASP A 102 19.22 11.21 12.78
C ASP A 102 19.95 9.87 12.79
N VAL A 103 19.48 8.87 12.04
CA VAL A 103 20.17 7.58 11.92
C VAL A 103 21.60 7.78 11.42
N VAL A 104 21.79 8.48 10.31
CA VAL A 104 23.14 8.73 9.76
C VAL A 104 24.00 9.53 10.72
N ALA A 105 23.44 10.58 11.32
CA ALA A 105 24.15 11.47 12.23
C ALA A 105 24.62 10.77 13.51
N ARG A 106 23.87 9.75 13.99
CA ARG A 106 24.21 8.99 15.22
C ARG A 106 25.09 7.80 14.93
N LEU A 107 24.89 7.12 13.80
CA LEU A 107 25.67 5.94 13.43
C LEU A 107 27.09 6.29 13.03
N THR A 108 27.25 7.26 12.12
CA THR A 108 28.53 7.57 11.47
C THR A 108 29.71 7.80 12.44
N PRO A 109 29.59 8.60 13.53
CA PRO A 109 30.70 8.83 14.44
C PRO A 109 31.12 7.59 15.27
N LEU A 110 30.33 6.52 15.25
CA LEU A 110 30.59 5.28 15.97
C LEU A 110 31.29 4.22 15.11
N LEU A 111 31.40 4.47 13.80
CA LEU A 111 32.04 3.52 12.88
C LEU A 111 33.56 3.53 13.07
N SER A 112 34.15 2.33 13.01
CA SER A 112 35.61 2.12 13.17
C SER A 112 36.28 1.62 11.89
N ALA A 113 35.53 1.35 10.84
CA ALA A 113 35.98 0.91 9.53
C ALA A 113 35.12 1.52 8.43
N ASP A 114 35.58 1.42 7.17
CA ASP A 114 34.82 1.82 6.00
C ASP A 114 33.47 1.09 5.97
N ALA A 115 32.37 1.80 5.68
CA ALA A 115 31.03 1.25 5.74
C ALA A 115 30.11 1.78 4.62
N ALA A 116 29.10 0.99 4.30
CA ALA A 116 28.03 1.35 3.39
C ALA A 116 26.71 1.60 4.17
N VAL A 117 26.10 2.75 3.93
CA VAL A 117 24.78 3.12 4.47
C VAL A 117 23.79 3.14 3.32
N VAL A 118 22.80 2.23 3.37
CA VAL A 118 21.86 1.99 2.27
C VAL A 118 20.45 2.47 2.65
N GLY A 119 20.00 3.58 2.09
CA GLY A 119 18.65 4.08 2.30
C GLY A 119 17.62 3.26 1.52
N LYS A 120 16.59 2.77 2.22
CA LYS A 120 15.43 2.08 1.63
C LYS A 120 14.15 2.91 1.78
N SER A 121 14.11 3.87 2.70
CA SER A 121 12.95 4.73 2.94
C SER A 121 12.57 5.54 1.70
N THR A 122 11.27 5.82 1.53
CA THR A 122 10.82 6.74 0.48
C THR A 122 11.11 8.18 0.89
N VAL A 123 11.94 8.88 0.14
CA VAL A 123 12.40 10.24 0.47
C VAL A 123 12.27 11.19 -0.72
N PRO A 124 12.23 12.51 -0.49
CA PRO A 124 12.34 13.50 -1.54
C PRO A 124 13.72 13.43 -2.22
N VAL A 125 13.76 13.62 -3.55
CA VAL A 125 15.00 13.62 -4.32
C VAL A 125 16.00 14.65 -3.78
N GLY A 126 17.28 14.23 -3.66
CA GLY A 126 18.38 15.00 -3.07
C GLY A 126 18.64 14.69 -1.59
N THR A 127 17.83 13.84 -0.96
CA THR A 127 18.04 13.42 0.44
C THR A 127 19.31 12.60 0.58
N ALA A 128 19.55 11.62 -0.28
CA ALA A 128 20.74 10.77 -0.22
C ALA A 128 22.05 11.57 -0.33
N ALA A 129 22.10 12.57 -1.23
CA ALA A 129 23.24 13.46 -1.34
C ALA A 129 23.48 14.29 -0.06
N ARG A 130 22.41 14.73 0.59
CA ARG A 130 22.48 15.42 1.88
C ARG A 130 22.96 14.50 3.00
N LEU A 131 22.49 13.23 3.01
CA LEU A 131 22.96 12.23 3.98
C LEU A 131 24.46 11.93 3.80
N GLN A 132 24.95 11.90 2.56
CA GLN A 132 26.39 11.78 2.30
C GLN A 132 27.17 12.95 2.94
N GLN A 133 26.71 14.19 2.81
CA GLN A 133 27.33 15.34 3.45
C GLN A 133 27.34 15.22 4.99
N ILE A 134 26.26 14.71 5.58
CA ILE A 134 26.20 14.45 7.02
C ILE A 134 27.22 13.38 7.41
N ALA A 135 27.32 12.29 6.66
CA ALA A 135 28.27 11.22 6.88
C ALA A 135 29.71 11.73 6.78
N ASP A 136 30.05 12.46 5.70
CA ASP A 136 31.40 13.03 5.49
C ASP A 136 31.82 13.98 6.63
N SER A 137 30.86 14.74 7.18
CA SER A 137 31.13 15.67 8.27
C SER A 137 31.30 15.04 9.66
N ARG A 138 30.91 13.75 9.80
CA ARG A 138 30.85 13.05 11.09
C ARG A 138 31.71 11.79 11.16
N ALA A 139 32.18 11.31 10.02
CA ALA A 139 33.04 10.13 9.98
C ALA A 139 34.33 10.34 10.77
N PRO A 140 34.78 9.36 11.54
CA PRO A 140 36.09 9.40 12.19
C PRO A 140 37.23 9.49 11.16
N ASP A 141 38.38 10.02 11.59
CA ASP A 141 39.55 10.14 10.72
C ASP A 141 39.94 8.78 10.12
N GLY A 142 40.05 8.74 8.80
CA GLY A 142 40.43 7.53 8.06
C GLY A 142 39.31 6.56 7.78
N VAL A 143 38.09 6.82 8.23
CA VAL A 143 36.88 6.02 7.94
C VAL A 143 36.08 6.68 6.79
N ARG A 144 35.78 5.91 5.76
CA ARG A 144 34.90 6.32 4.65
C ARG A 144 33.53 5.72 4.82
N VAL A 145 32.49 6.54 4.67
CA VAL A 145 31.10 6.11 4.70
C VAL A 145 30.45 6.44 3.36
N GLU A 146 30.01 5.42 2.65
CA GLU A 146 29.33 5.59 1.36
C GLU A 146 27.82 5.47 1.54
N VAL A 147 27.06 6.49 1.13
CA VAL A 147 25.60 6.47 1.13
C VAL A 147 25.09 6.02 -0.23
N LEU A 148 24.29 4.97 -0.21
CA LEU A 148 23.60 4.43 -1.39
C LEU A 148 22.10 4.58 -1.22
N TRP A 149 21.37 4.47 -2.34
CA TRP A 149 19.91 4.44 -2.30
C TRP A 149 19.38 3.20 -3.00
N ASN A 150 18.66 2.38 -2.22
CA ASN A 150 18.01 1.17 -2.70
C ASN A 150 16.52 1.21 -2.35
N PRO A 151 15.70 1.90 -3.17
CA PRO A 151 14.28 2.01 -2.91
C PRO A 151 13.61 0.63 -2.88
N GLU A 152 12.60 0.50 -2.03
CA GLU A 152 11.75 -0.69 -1.94
C GLU A 152 10.52 -0.54 -2.85
N PHE A 153 9.95 -1.69 -3.26
CA PHE A 153 8.72 -1.74 -4.04
C PHE A 153 7.71 -2.72 -3.43
N LEU A 154 7.77 -2.87 -2.11
CA LEU A 154 6.94 -3.79 -1.34
C LEU A 154 5.47 -3.39 -1.36
N ARG A 155 4.62 -4.40 -1.37
CA ARG A 155 3.18 -4.26 -1.17
C ARG A 155 2.82 -4.84 0.19
N GLU A 156 2.22 -4.05 1.08
CA GLU A 156 1.68 -4.57 2.34
C GLU A 156 0.79 -5.79 2.07
N GLY A 157 0.88 -6.83 2.90
CA GLY A 157 0.22 -8.12 2.68
C GLY A 157 0.92 -9.05 1.68
N PHE A 158 2.00 -8.60 1.03
CA PHE A 158 2.84 -9.38 0.11
C PHE A 158 4.33 -9.05 0.28
N ALA A 159 4.70 -8.33 1.35
CA ALA A 159 6.03 -7.77 1.50
C ALA A 159 7.12 -8.82 1.65
N VAL A 160 6.82 -9.97 2.27
CA VAL A 160 7.73 -11.11 2.34
C VAL A 160 8.05 -11.62 0.93
N ALA A 161 7.04 -11.90 0.12
CA ALA A 161 7.22 -12.38 -1.25
C ALA A 161 7.95 -11.33 -2.11
N ASP A 162 7.54 -10.06 -2.04
CA ASP A 162 8.15 -8.97 -2.80
C ASP A 162 9.60 -8.69 -2.39
N THR A 163 10.00 -9.06 -1.16
CA THR A 163 11.41 -8.96 -0.71
C THR A 163 12.24 -10.13 -1.21
N LEU A 164 11.71 -11.36 -1.15
CA LEU A 164 12.43 -12.58 -1.50
C LEU A 164 12.48 -12.83 -3.01
N THR A 165 11.45 -12.36 -3.75
CA THR A 165 11.34 -12.49 -5.21
C THR A 165 10.95 -11.14 -5.83
N PRO A 166 11.85 -10.13 -5.81
CA PRO A 166 11.54 -8.80 -6.32
C PRO A 166 11.48 -8.77 -7.85
N ASP A 167 10.53 -7.98 -8.41
CA ASP A 167 10.48 -7.73 -9.86
C ASP A 167 11.76 -7.08 -10.40
N ARG A 168 12.48 -6.34 -9.56
CA ARG A 168 13.73 -5.62 -9.86
C ARG A 168 14.41 -5.13 -8.59
N ILE A 169 15.73 -4.91 -8.68
CA ILE A 169 16.54 -4.21 -7.66
C ILE A 169 17.08 -2.93 -8.29
N VAL A 170 16.93 -1.80 -7.61
CA VAL A 170 17.48 -0.50 -8.04
C VAL A 170 18.52 -0.06 -7.01
N ILE A 171 19.70 0.33 -7.47
CA ILE A 171 20.80 0.79 -6.62
C ILE A 171 21.31 2.12 -7.14
N GLY A 172 21.13 3.17 -6.36
CA GLY A 172 21.69 4.50 -6.60
C GLY A 172 23.03 4.67 -5.91
N LEU A 173 24.01 5.12 -6.64
CA LEU A 173 25.38 5.36 -6.19
C LEU A 173 25.80 6.83 -6.40
N ALA A 174 26.60 7.37 -5.50
CA ALA A 174 27.19 8.69 -5.66
C ALA A 174 28.28 8.65 -6.74
N GLY A 175 27.98 8.96 -7.98
CA GLY A 175 28.90 8.85 -9.12
C GLY A 175 28.50 7.74 -10.11
N GLY A 176 27.29 7.17 -9.95
CA GLY A 176 26.73 6.19 -10.85
C GLY A 176 27.59 4.90 -10.94
N GLU A 177 27.75 4.36 -12.14
CA GLU A 177 28.55 3.14 -12.36
C GLU A 177 30.04 3.29 -11.99
N SER A 178 30.53 4.51 -11.88
CA SER A 178 31.94 4.81 -11.51
C SER A 178 32.17 4.79 -10.01
N ALA A 179 31.12 4.78 -9.19
CA ALA A 179 31.26 4.63 -7.73
C ALA A 179 31.80 3.25 -7.40
N LEU A 180 32.97 3.27 -6.81
CA LEU A 180 33.75 2.07 -6.62
C LEU A 180 33.48 1.42 -5.27
N GLY A 181 33.71 0.14 -5.23
CA GLY A 181 34.31 -0.58 -4.15
C GLY A 181 33.33 -1.13 -3.16
N LEU A 182 33.61 -0.93 -1.88
CA LEU A 182 32.98 -1.60 -0.74
C LEU A 182 31.45 -1.56 -0.77
N ALA A 183 30.86 -0.42 -1.03
CA ALA A 183 29.42 -0.25 -1.04
C ALA A 183 28.73 -1.11 -2.12
N ARG A 184 29.30 -1.14 -3.33
CA ARG A 184 28.77 -1.96 -4.44
C ARG A 184 28.96 -3.44 -4.17
N GLU A 185 30.11 -3.83 -3.64
CA GLU A 185 30.41 -5.23 -3.29
C GLU A 185 29.48 -5.73 -2.19
N LEU A 186 29.33 -4.96 -1.09
CA LEU A 186 28.47 -5.33 0.03
C LEU A 186 27.00 -5.49 -0.40
N VAL A 187 26.47 -4.56 -1.22
CA VAL A 187 25.09 -4.67 -1.70
C VAL A 187 24.94 -5.86 -2.67
N SER A 188 25.92 -6.10 -3.52
CA SER A 188 25.91 -7.26 -4.41
C SER A 188 25.92 -8.58 -3.65
N GLU A 189 26.71 -8.68 -2.58
CA GLU A 189 26.76 -9.86 -1.71
C GLU A 189 25.42 -10.03 -0.94
N ALA A 190 24.81 -8.94 -0.46
CA ALA A 190 23.54 -8.98 0.25
C ALA A 190 22.40 -9.54 -0.60
N TYR A 191 22.38 -9.23 -1.90
CA TYR A 191 21.35 -9.66 -2.84
C TYR A 191 21.71 -10.91 -3.66
N ALA A 192 22.94 -11.42 -3.54
CA ALA A 192 23.38 -12.61 -4.27
C ALA A 192 22.41 -13.81 -4.10
N PRO A 193 21.93 -14.16 -2.89
CA PRO A 193 21.03 -15.29 -2.72
C PRO A 193 19.69 -15.13 -3.48
N ILE A 194 19.18 -13.90 -3.60
CA ILE A 194 17.98 -13.62 -4.39
C ILE A 194 18.26 -13.85 -5.87
N LEU A 195 19.35 -13.28 -6.38
CA LEU A 195 19.71 -13.33 -7.80
C LEU A 195 20.10 -14.74 -8.27
N GLU A 196 20.60 -15.57 -7.37
CA GLU A 196 20.91 -16.98 -7.62
C GLU A 196 19.64 -17.84 -7.65
N ALA A 197 18.66 -17.55 -6.78
CA ALA A 197 17.42 -18.30 -6.69
C ALA A 197 16.42 -17.95 -7.80
N ASP A 198 16.20 -16.64 -8.04
CA ASP A 198 15.28 -16.13 -9.06
C ASP A 198 15.85 -14.82 -9.65
N PRO A 199 16.60 -14.89 -10.76
CA PRO A 199 17.26 -13.74 -11.34
C PRO A 199 16.28 -12.64 -11.74
N CYS A 200 16.46 -11.43 -11.21
CA CYS A 200 15.72 -10.24 -11.61
C CYS A 200 16.65 -9.13 -12.12
N PRO A 201 16.15 -8.14 -12.90
CA PRO A 201 16.95 -7.01 -13.33
C PRO A 201 17.55 -6.22 -12.16
N VAL A 202 18.87 -5.97 -12.19
CA VAL A 202 19.56 -5.05 -11.29
C VAL A 202 19.88 -3.77 -12.05
N ILE A 203 19.33 -2.66 -11.61
CA ILE A 203 19.51 -1.34 -12.24
C ILE A 203 20.43 -0.52 -11.33
N VAL A 204 21.64 -0.25 -11.80
CA VAL A 204 22.58 0.65 -11.12
C VAL A 204 22.47 2.04 -11.78
N THR A 205 22.32 3.08 -10.97
CA THR A 205 22.12 4.46 -11.42
C THR A 205 22.69 5.47 -10.41
N ASP A 206 22.49 6.76 -10.62
CA ASP A 206 22.79 7.81 -9.64
C ASP A 206 21.76 7.87 -8.51
N LEU A 207 22.11 8.56 -7.42
CA LEU A 207 21.27 8.68 -6.23
C LEU A 207 19.91 9.34 -6.54
N ALA A 208 19.92 10.43 -7.30
CA ALA A 208 18.71 11.20 -7.59
C ALA A 208 17.72 10.38 -8.43
N THR A 209 18.21 9.64 -9.43
CA THR A 209 17.38 8.73 -10.23
C THR A 209 16.78 7.63 -9.37
N ALA A 210 17.56 6.99 -8.46
CA ALA A 210 17.06 5.94 -7.58
C ALA A 210 15.96 6.44 -6.63
N GLU A 211 16.12 7.65 -6.06
CA GLU A 211 15.08 8.28 -5.24
C GLU A 211 13.81 8.56 -6.06
N LEU A 212 13.94 9.08 -7.28
CA LEU A 212 12.81 9.41 -8.16
C LEU A 212 12.06 8.18 -8.66
N VAL A 213 12.72 7.05 -8.89
CA VAL A 213 12.08 5.81 -9.37
C VAL A 213 10.93 5.39 -8.45
N LYS A 214 11.14 5.46 -7.12
CA LYS A 214 10.12 5.05 -6.15
C LYS A 214 8.90 5.96 -6.18
N VAL A 215 9.10 7.26 -6.05
CA VAL A 215 7.97 8.21 -5.99
C VAL A 215 7.25 8.29 -7.33
N SER A 216 7.97 8.15 -8.46
CA SER A 216 7.36 8.11 -9.79
C SER A 216 6.51 6.87 -10.00
N ALA A 217 6.96 5.69 -9.54
CA ALA A 217 6.17 4.47 -9.58
C ALA A 217 4.86 4.63 -8.77
N ASN A 218 4.94 5.14 -7.54
CA ASN A 218 3.77 5.36 -6.70
C ASN A 218 2.82 6.41 -7.30
N ALA A 219 3.33 7.51 -7.86
CA ALA A 219 2.54 8.53 -8.54
C ALA A 219 1.80 7.95 -9.77
N PHE A 220 2.46 7.10 -10.55
CA PHE A 220 1.84 6.45 -11.72
C PHE A 220 0.75 5.46 -11.30
N LEU A 221 0.97 4.65 -10.25
CA LEU A 221 -0.01 3.72 -9.73
C LEU A 221 -1.24 4.46 -9.17
N ALA A 222 -1.04 5.55 -8.41
CA ALA A 222 -2.12 6.41 -7.94
C ALA A 222 -2.90 7.02 -9.12
N THR A 223 -2.22 7.45 -10.18
CA THR A 223 -2.84 7.99 -11.39
C THR A 223 -3.72 6.94 -12.08
N LYS A 224 -3.28 5.68 -12.19
CA LYS A 224 -4.09 4.59 -12.76
C LYS A 224 -5.39 4.39 -11.99
N ILE A 225 -5.33 4.37 -10.65
CA ILE A 225 -6.52 4.22 -9.79
C ILE A 225 -7.45 5.42 -9.96
N SER A 226 -6.94 6.66 -9.90
CA SER A 226 -7.76 7.85 -10.08
C SER A 226 -8.31 7.96 -11.50
N PHE A 227 -7.55 7.54 -12.53
CA PHE A 227 -8.04 7.49 -13.91
C PHE A 227 -9.28 6.60 -14.03
N ILE A 228 -9.20 5.33 -13.57
CA ILE A 228 -10.37 4.43 -13.68
C ILE A 228 -11.53 4.89 -12.79
N ASN A 229 -11.27 5.56 -11.67
CA ASN A 229 -12.27 6.17 -10.82
C ASN A 229 -12.95 7.36 -11.51
N ALA A 230 -12.24 8.21 -12.24
CA ALA A 230 -12.85 9.25 -13.06
C ALA A 230 -13.71 8.66 -14.19
N VAL A 231 -13.21 7.63 -14.88
CA VAL A 231 -13.97 6.91 -15.91
C VAL A 231 -15.21 6.25 -15.31
N SER A 232 -15.16 5.79 -14.07
CA SER A 232 -16.31 5.20 -13.38
C SER A 232 -17.46 6.21 -13.18
N GLU A 233 -17.16 7.48 -12.96
CA GLU A 233 -18.18 8.56 -12.91
C GLU A 233 -18.89 8.70 -14.26
N VAL A 234 -18.16 8.61 -15.36
CA VAL A 234 -18.74 8.61 -16.71
C VAL A 234 -19.59 7.37 -16.94
N CYS A 235 -19.13 6.19 -16.50
CA CYS A 235 -19.91 4.96 -16.59
C CYS A 235 -21.23 5.04 -15.83
N GLU A 236 -21.23 5.61 -14.61
CA GLU A 236 -22.46 5.84 -13.83
C GLU A 236 -23.46 6.72 -14.60
N ALA A 237 -22.99 7.79 -15.22
CA ALA A 237 -23.83 8.72 -16.00
C ALA A 237 -24.33 8.13 -17.33
N ALA A 238 -23.51 7.30 -17.98
CA ALA A 238 -23.81 6.70 -19.27
C ALA A 238 -24.58 5.37 -19.19
N GLY A 239 -24.74 4.79 -17.98
CA GLY A 239 -25.32 3.46 -17.81
C GLY A 239 -24.37 2.30 -18.20
N ALA A 240 -23.06 2.55 -18.25
CA ALA A 240 -22.03 1.56 -18.56
C ALA A 240 -21.54 0.82 -17.30
N ASP A 241 -20.73 -0.23 -17.50
CA ASP A 241 -20.08 -0.99 -16.42
C ASP A 241 -18.55 -0.78 -16.48
N VAL A 242 -18.01 -0.14 -15.45
CA VAL A 242 -16.58 0.18 -15.35
C VAL A 242 -15.72 -1.08 -15.24
N THR A 243 -16.23 -2.19 -14.71
CA THR A 243 -15.45 -3.44 -14.56
C THR A 243 -15.15 -4.04 -15.92
N VAL A 244 -16.17 -4.11 -16.80
CA VAL A 244 -16.02 -4.60 -18.18
C VAL A 244 -15.11 -3.65 -18.98
N LEU A 245 -15.27 -2.33 -18.80
CA LEU A 245 -14.43 -1.33 -19.44
C LEU A 245 -12.97 -1.49 -19.01
N ALA A 246 -12.70 -1.64 -17.71
CA ALA A 246 -11.36 -1.81 -17.17
C ALA A 246 -10.68 -3.08 -17.70
N ASP A 247 -11.44 -4.19 -17.80
CA ASP A 247 -10.94 -5.43 -18.39
C ASP A 247 -10.58 -5.23 -19.88
N ALA A 248 -11.47 -4.59 -20.64
CA ALA A 248 -11.25 -4.36 -22.06
C ALA A 248 -10.00 -3.50 -22.34
N ILE A 249 -9.86 -2.35 -21.69
CA ILE A 249 -8.67 -1.50 -21.88
C ILE A 249 -7.41 -2.15 -21.29
N GLY A 250 -7.56 -2.94 -20.23
CA GLY A 250 -6.45 -3.65 -19.58
C GLY A 250 -5.84 -4.79 -20.42
N MET A 251 -6.55 -5.28 -21.46
CA MET A 251 -6.03 -6.25 -22.42
C MET A 251 -4.93 -5.65 -23.33
N ASP A 252 -4.89 -4.34 -23.49
CA ASP A 252 -3.78 -3.67 -24.19
C ASP A 252 -2.52 -3.75 -23.31
N LYS A 253 -1.47 -4.41 -23.81
CA LYS A 253 -0.20 -4.59 -23.09
C LYS A 253 0.47 -3.26 -22.68
N ARG A 254 0.21 -2.17 -23.40
CA ARG A 254 0.72 -0.83 -23.09
C ARG A 254 0.06 -0.23 -21.85
N ILE A 255 -1.16 -0.69 -21.52
CA ILE A 255 -1.96 -0.23 -20.38
C ILE A 255 -1.82 -1.22 -19.21
N GLY A 256 -2.14 -2.49 -19.46
CA GLY A 256 -2.17 -3.56 -18.46
C GLY A 256 -3.32 -3.41 -17.45
N ARG A 257 -3.88 -4.54 -17.01
CA ARG A 257 -5.08 -4.58 -16.16
C ARG A 257 -4.86 -4.15 -14.71
N ARG A 258 -3.63 -4.36 -14.18
CA ARG A 258 -3.33 -4.08 -12.77
C ARG A 258 -3.53 -2.59 -12.45
N PHE A 259 -4.07 -2.29 -11.26
CA PHE A 259 -4.40 -0.94 -10.77
C PHE A 259 -5.52 -0.22 -11.54
N LEU A 260 -6.34 -0.94 -12.30
CA LEU A 260 -7.56 -0.42 -12.94
C LEU A 260 -8.82 -0.93 -12.23
N ASN A 261 -8.84 -1.00 -10.91
CA ASN A 261 -10.02 -1.33 -10.13
C ASN A 261 -10.67 -0.03 -9.62
N ALA A 262 -11.88 0.26 -10.11
CA ALA A 262 -12.67 1.38 -9.62
C ALA A 262 -13.28 1.04 -8.26
N GLY A 263 -13.31 2.02 -7.36
CA GLY A 263 -13.84 1.85 -6.00
C GLY A 263 -13.74 3.11 -5.17
N LEU A 264 -13.55 2.95 -3.86
CA LEU A 264 -13.42 4.05 -2.89
C LEU A 264 -12.15 4.89 -3.05
N GLY A 265 -11.23 4.45 -3.92
CA GLY A 265 -9.92 5.06 -4.09
C GLY A 265 -8.83 4.40 -3.25
N PHE A 266 -7.63 4.95 -3.33
CA PHE A 266 -6.47 4.48 -2.58
C PHE A 266 -6.35 5.15 -1.21
N GLY A 267 -5.74 4.44 -0.27
CA GLY A 267 -5.39 4.88 1.07
C GLY A 267 -4.04 4.30 1.49
N GLY A 268 -3.86 4.10 2.78
CA GLY A 268 -2.64 3.57 3.37
C GLY A 268 -1.54 4.60 3.56
N GLY A 269 -0.46 4.17 4.17
CA GLY A 269 0.67 5.03 4.52
C GLY A 269 1.61 5.39 3.38
N CYS A 270 1.35 4.97 2.13
CA CYS A 270 2.28 5.15 1.00
C CYS A 270 1.74 6.10 -0.07
N LEU A 271 0.75 5.68 -0.87
CA LEU A 271 0.33 6.45 -2.06
C LEU A 271 -0.08 7.90 -1.76
N PRO A 272 -0.94 8.18 -0.75
CA PRO A 272 -1.38 9.56 -0.49
C PRO A 272 -0.23 10.48 -0.10
N LYS A 273 0.64 10.03 0.82
CA LYS A 273 1.77 10.85 1.27
C LYS A 273 2.82 11.06 0.20
N ASP A 274 3.09 10.02 -0.63
CA ASP A 274 4.18 10.07 -1.62
C ASP A 274 3.83 11.00 -2.79
N ILE A 275 2.57 11.02 -3.27
CA ILE A 275 2.16 11.97 -4.31
C ILE A 275 2.19 13.41 -3.79
N ARG A 276 1.79 13.65 -2.53
CA ARG A 276 1.83 14.98 -1.89
C ARG A 276 3.27 15.44 -1.69
N ALA A 277 4.14 14.56 -1.17
CA ALA A 277 5.57 14.85 -1.01
C ALA A 277 6.27 15.09 -2.36
N PHE A 278 5.88 14.36 -3.41
CA PHE A 278 6.42 14.56 -4.75
C PHE A 278 6.03 15.92 -5.32
N MET A 279 4.76 16.33 -5.19
CA MET A 279 4.32 17.66 -5.59
C MET A 279 5.07 18.77 -4.83
N ALA A 280 5.22 18.62 -3.51
CA ALA A 280 5.95 19.59 -2.69
C ALA A 280 7.41 19.71 -3.14
N ARG A 281 8.09 18.58 -3.34
CA ARG A 281 9.49 18.57 -3.78
C ARG A 281 9.67 19.12 -5.19
N ALA A 282 8.76 18.81 -6.12
CA ALA A 282 8.79 19.40 -7.45
C ALA A 282 8.70 20.93 -7.41
N GLY A 283 7.84 21.49 -6.53
CA GLY A 283 7.76 22.94 -6.30
C GLY A 283 9.07 23.54 -5.77
N GLU A 284 9.71 22.89 -4.77
CA GLU A 284 11.02 23.31 -4.24
C GLU A 284 12.11 23.32 -5.32
N LEU A 285 12.00 22.47 -6.33
CA LEU A 285 12.93 22.39 -7.45
C LEU A 285 12.57 23.30 -8.64
N GLY A 286 11.45 24.05 -8.53
CA GLY A 286 10.97 24.90 -9.63
C GLY A 286 10.28 24.13 -10.77
N ALA A 287 9.81 22.91 -10.51
CA ALA A 287 9.13 22.04 -11.47
C ALA A 287 7.65 21.77 -11.06
N ASP A 288 7.03 22.69 -10.34
CA ASP A 288 5.67 22.56 -9.81
C ASP A 288 4.60 22.38 -10.88
N GLU A 289 4.73 23.06 -12.03
CA GLU A 289 3.79 22.94 -13.14
C GLU A 289 3.74 21.52 -13.71
N ALA A 290 4.87 20.80 -13.74
CA ALA A 290 4.96 19.44 -14.24
C ALA A 290 4.13 18.43 -13.43
N MET A 291 3.93 18.69 -12.16
CA MET A 291 3.23 17.76 -11.23
C MET A 291 1.80 18.22 -10.88
N THR A 292 1.25 19.24 -11.53
CA THR A 292 -0.10 19.76 -11.24
C THR A 292 -1.19 18.71 -11.42
N PHE A 293 -1.04 17.77 -12.36
CA PHE A 293 -2.00 16.68 -12.58
C PHE A 293 -2.19 15.79 -11.35
N LEU A 294 -1.19 15.67 -10.46
CA LEU A 294 -1.30 14.88 -9.23
C LEU A 294 -2.29 15.50 -8.22
N ARG A 295 -2.57 16.80 -8.31
CA ARG A 295 -3.64 17.43 -7.51
C ARG A 295 -5.00 16.89 -7.92
N GLU A 296 -5.23 16.71 -9.23
CA GLU A 296 -6.47 16.11 -9.74
C GLU A 296 -6.55 14.63 -9.37
N VAL A 297 -5.41 13.90 -9.38
CA VAL A 297 -5.35 12.51 -8.92
C VAL A 297 -5.80 12.40 -7.46
N ASP A 298 -5.30 13.25 -6.56
CA ASP A 298 -5.71 13.28 -5.14
C ASP A 298 -7.18 13.73 -4.98
N SER A 299 -7.60 14.75 -5.74
CA SER A 299 -8.98 15.27 -5.73
C SER A 299 -9.99 14.20 -6.17
N ILE A 300 -9.73 13.49 -7.26
CA ILE A 300 -10.58 12.38 -7.73
C ILE A 300 -10.66 11.30 -6.65
N ASN A 301 -9.52 10.93 -6.04
CA ASN A 301 -9.46 9.95 -4.97
C ASN A 301 -10.39 10.31 -3.80
N MET A 302 -10.40 11.56 -3.37
CA MET A 302 -11.27 12.03 -2.27
C MET A 302 -12.75 12.03 -2.66
N ARG A 303 -13.10 12.47 -3.89
CA ARG A 303 -14.50 12.51 -4.35
C ARG A 303 -15.17 11.14 -4.36
N ARG A 304 -14.42 10.04 -4.55
CA ARG A 304 -15.01 8.69 -4.54
C ARG A 304 -15.56 8.31 -3.17
N ARG A 305 -14.93 8.78 -2.10
CA ARG A 305 -15.42 8.61 -0.73
C ARG A 305 -16.74 9.37 -0.51
N GLU A 306 -16.80 10.62 -0.97
CA GLU A 306 -18.02 11.43 -0.92
C GLU A 306 -19.15 10.78 -1.73
N ARG A 307 -18.85 10.29 -2.94
CA ARG A 307 -19.84 9.59 -3.77
C ARG A 307 -20.44 8.36 -3.09
N MET A 308 -19.63 7.59 -2.34
CA MET A 308 -20.14 6.45 -1.58
C MET A 308 -21.06 6.87 -0.44
N VAL A 309 -20.75 7.98 0.24
CA VAL A 309 -21.63 8.57 1.25
C VAL A 309 -22.95 8.99 0.63
N ASP A 310 -22.93 9.63 -0.55
CA ASP A 310 -24.15 10.02 -1.27
C ASP A 310 -24.97 8.79 -1.67
N LEU A 311 -24.34 7.71 -2.14
CA LEU A 311 -25.05 6.46 -2.44
C LEU A 311 -25.73 5.86 -1.20
N ALA A 312 -25.09 5.96 -0.03
CA ALA A 312 -25.70 5.50 1.23
C ALA A 312 -26.88 6.40 1.64
N VAL A 313 -26.77 7.71 1.49
CA VAL A 313 -27.88 8.67 1.71
C VAL A 313 -29.05 8.38 0.78
N GLU A 314 -28.78 8.21 -0.53
CA GLU A 314 -29.80 7.82 -1.52
C GLU A 314 -30.49 6.50 -1.14
N ALA A 315 -29.70 5.48 -0.74
CA ALA A 315 -30.21 4.17 -0.32
C ALA A 315 -31.11 4.23 0.92
N CYS A 316 -30.88 5.22 1.79
CA CYS A 316 -31.69 5.49 2.98
C CYS A 316 -32.89 6.41 2.72
N GLY A 317 -33.20 6.76 1.47
CA GLY A 317 -34.34 7.62 1.10
C GLY A 317 -34.05 9.10 1.26
N GLY A 318 -32.81 9.54 1.14
CA GLY A 318 -32.40 10.96 1.17
C GLY A 318 -31.82 11.44 2.50
N THR A 319 -31.82 10.61 3.55
CA THR A 319 -31.20 10.92 4.85
C THR A 319 -30.72 9.66 5.55
N VAL A 320 -29.58 9.78 6.24
CA VAL A 320 -29.03 8.71 7.09
C VAL A 320 -29.28 8.95 8.58
N ILE A 321 -29.96 10.05 8.95
CA ILE A 321 -30.29 10.35 10.35
C ILE A 321 -31.13 9.22 10.94
N GLY A 322 -30.69 8.64 12.04
CA GLY A 322 -31.37 7.52 12.71
C GLY A 322 -31.34 6.20 11.95
N LYS A 323 -30.55 6.11 10.89
CA LYS A 323 -30.30 4.87 10.14
C LYS A 323 -29.05 4.17 10.67
N THR A 324 -29.06 2.84 10.58
CA THR A 324 -27.89 2.00 10.90
C THR A 324 -27.21 1.58 9.59
N VAL A 325 -25.91 1.87 9.47
CA VAL A 325 -25.10 1.48 8.32
C VAL A 325 -23.99 0.53 8.81
N ALA A 326 -24.02 -0.71 8.33
CA ALA A 326 -22.91 -1.64 8.51
C ALA A 326 -21.81 -1.29 7.51
N VAL A 327 -20.58 -1.16 7.99
CA VAL A 327 -19.39 -0.92 7.16
C VAL A 327 -18.43 -2.09 7.31
N LEU A 328 -18.32 -2.90 6.28
CA LEU A 328 -17.45 -4.07 6.22
C LEU A 328 -16.11 -3.68 5.58
N GLY A 329 -15.09 -3.59 6.43
CA GLY A 329 -13.76 -3.10 6.12
C GLY A 329 -13.40 -1.85 6.92
N ALA A 330 -12.18 -1.84 7.45
CA ALA A 330 -11.52 -0.70 8.11
C ALA A 330 -10.11 -0.49 7.57
N ALA A 331 -9.37 -1.57 7.27
CA ALA A 331 -8.10 -1.50 6.57
C ALA A 331 -8.26 -0.86 5.19
N PHE A 332 -7.20 -0.17 4.73
CA PHE A 332 -7.24 0.47 3.41
C PHE A 332 -7.26 -0.53 2.24
N LYS A 333 -6.87 -1.78 2.49
CA LYS A 333 -6.95 -2.93 1.56
C LYS A 333 -6.93 -4.26 2.33
N PRO A 334 -7.26 -5.41 1.70
CA PRO A 334 -7.16 -6.71 2.36
C PRO A 334 -5.70 -7.10 2.65
N ASN A 335 -5.51 -8.06 3.56
CA ASN A 335 -4.21 -8.57 4.01
C ASN A 335 -3.31 -7.50 4.66
N SER A 336 -3.92 -6.50 5.32
CA SER A 336 -3.23 -5.45 6.08
C SER A 336 -4.08 -5.04 7.27
N ASP A 337 -3.45 -4.58 8.34
CA ASP A 337 -4.09 -3.93 9.49
C ASP A 337 -3.93 -2.40 9.46
N ASP A 338 -3.35 -1.86 8.38
CA ASP A 338 -3.10 -0.42 8.23
C ASP A 338 -4.39 0.35 7.92
N VAL A 339 -4.69 1.30 8.81
CA VAL A 339 -5.87 2.19 8.73
C VAL A 339 -5.51 3.63 8.39
N ARG A 340 -4.24 3.92 8.09
CA ARG A 340 -3.80 5.26 7.72
C ARG A 340 -4.47 5.68 6.41
N ASP A 341 -5.07 6.87 6.41
CA ASP A 341 -5.86 7.40 5.28
C ASP A 341 -6.85 6.38 4.68
N SER A 342 -7.44 5.52 5.54
CA SER A 342 -8.38 4.48 5.08
C SER A 342 -9.62 5.10 4.46
N PRO A 343 -9.94 4.78 3.18
CA PRO A 343 -11.19 5.20 2.55
C PRO A 343 -12.43 4.67 3.29
N ALA A 344 -12.36 3.45 3.82
CA ALA A 344 -13.43 2.80 4.55
C ALA A 344 -13.80 3.58 5.83
N LEU A 345 -12.80 3.85 6.68
CA LEU A 345 -13.01 4.61 7.92
C LEU A 345 -13.38 6.06 7.66
N ASN A 346 -12.88 6.67 6.59
CA ASN A 346 -13.25 8.01 6.18
C ASN A 346 -14.74 8.07 5.80
N VAL A 347 -15.24 7.11 5.03
CA VAL A 347 -16.68 6.99 4.68
C VAL A 347 -17.51 6.74 5.93
N ALA A 348 -17.09 5.82 6.82
CA ALA A 348 -17.79 5.54 8.07
C ALA A 348 -17.90 6.79 8.96
N GLY A 349 -16.80 7.56 9.09
CA GLY A 349 -16.76 8.81 9.83
C GLY A 349 -17.69 9.87 9.23
N MET A 350 -17.68 10.04 7.90
CA MET A 350 -18.58 10.98 7.22
C MET A 350 -20.07 10.62 7.40
N LEU A 351 -20.42 9.33 7.34
CA LEU A 351 -21.79 8.84 7.60
C LEU A 351 -22.20 9.10 9.04
N SER A 352 -21.30 8.83 10.00
CA SER A 352 -21.54 9.13 11.42
C SER A 352 -21.78 10.63 11.67
N LEU A 353 -20.97 11.50 11.06
CA LEU A 353 -21.15 12.96 11.13
C LEU A 353 -22.48 13.42 10.51
N LYS A 354 -23.02 12.71 9.53
CA LYS A 354 -24.35 12.95 8.95
C LYS A 354 -25.51 12.37 9.79
N GLY A 355 -25.21 11.74 10.94
CA GLY A 355 -26.20 11.24 11.89
C GLY A 355 -26.60 9.78 11.71
N ALA A 356 -25.83 8.99 10.96
CA ALA A 356 -25.97 7.53 10.93
C ALA A 356 -25.37 6.89 12.18
N SER A 357 -25.96 5.78 12.63
CA SER A 357 -25.30 4.80 13.50
C SER A 357 -24.43 3.90 12.63
N THR A 358 -23.11 4.11 12.63
CA THR A 358 -22.18 3.30 11.84
C THR A 358 -21.59 2.19 12.69
N VAL A 359 -21.67 0.94 12.20
CA VAL A 359 -21.08 -0.25 12.84
C VAL A 359 -20.03 -0.82 11.90
N VAL A 360 -18.78 -0.80 12.33
CA VAL A 360 -17.62 -1.19 11.51
C VAL A 360 -17.13 -2.56 11.92
N TYR A 361 -16.78 -3.39 10.94
CA TYR A 361 -16.07 -4.65 11.17
C TYR A 361 -14.92 -4.82 10.18
N ASP A 362 -13.80 -5.35 10.64
CA ASP A 362 -12.64 -5.73 9.83
C ASP A 362 -11.96 -6.95 10.46
N PRO A 363 -11.49 -7.92 9.67
CA PRO A 363 -10.85 -9.13 10.22
C PRO A 363 -9.53 -8.87 10.97
N GLN A 364 -8.79 -7.79 10.65
CA GLN A 364 -7.45 -7.55 11.17
C GLN A 364 -7.24 -6.16 11.79
N ALA A 365 -7.99 -5.16 11.35
CA ALA A 365 -7.68 -3.76 11.63
C ALA A 365 -8.50 -3.13 12.78
N LEU A 366 -9.29 -3.91 13.54
CA LEU A 366 -10.21 -3.35 14.55
C LEU A 366 -9.49 -2.54 15.64
N ASP A 367 -8.36 -3.02 16.15
CA ASP A 367 -7.66 -2.33 17.24
C ASP A 367 -7.07 -1.00 16.75
N ASN A 368 -6.45 -1.00 15.56
CA ASN A 368 -5.95 0.21 14.93
C ASN A 368 -7.08 1.19 14.59
N ALA A 369 -8.23 0.67 14.12
CA ALA A 369 -9.41 1.48 13.82
C ALA A 369 -10.01 2.11 15.08
N ARG A 370 -10.15 1.36 16.18
CA ARG A 370 -10.61 1.87 17.49
C ARG A 370 -9.70 2.98 18.03
N ALA A 371 -8.39 2.82 17.88
CA ALA A 371 -7.43 3.83 18.31
C ALA A 371 -7.56 5.14 17.52
N LEU A 372 -7.80 5.05 16.20
CA LEU A 372 -7.86 6.22 15.32
C LEU A 372 -9.25 6.88 15.28
N PHE A 373 -10.32 6.09 15.33
CA PHE A 373 -11.73 6.54 15.29
C PHE A 373 -12.53 6.02 16.49
N PRO A 374 -12.22 6.46 17.73
CA PRO A 374 -12.83 5.93 18.94
C PRO A 374 -14.33 6.23 19.08
N THR A 375 -14.87 7.09 18.24
CA THR A 375 -16.29 7.48 18.25
C THR A 375 -17.18 6.57 17.39
N LEU A 376 -16.60 5.69 16.57
CA LEU A 376 -17.35 4.71 15.81
C LEU A 376 -17.66 3.47 16.65
N THR A 377 -18.71 2.75 16.27
CA THR A 377 -19.05 1.44 16.88
C THR A 377 -18.38 0.33 16.10
N TYR A 378 -17.88 -0.68 16.80
CA TYR A 378 -17.16 -1.81 16.21
C TYR A 378 -17.80 -3.13 16.61
N ALA A 379 -17.99 -4.02 15.63
CA ALA A 379 -18.50 -5.38 15.83
C ALA A 379 -17.37 -6.41 15.77
N GLU A 380 -17.61 -7.61 16.29
CA GLU A 380 -16.64 -8.70 16.32
C GLU A 380 -16.82 -9.71 15.16
N SER A 381 -17.79 -9.48 14.26
CA SER A 381 -17.99 -10.27 13.06
C SER A 381 -18.77 -9.49 12.01
N ALA A 382 -18.68 -9.92 10.73
CA ALA A 382 -19.43 -9.32 9.63
C ALA A 382 -20.95 -9.40 9.85
N LEU A 383 -21.47 -10.52 10.37
CA LEU A 383 -22.90 -10.68 10.65
C LEU A 383 -23.34 -9.80 11.81
N ALA A 384 -22.53 -9.68 12.87
CA ALA A 384 -22.83 -8.80 14.00
C ALA A 384 -22.86 -7.32 13.57
N ALA A 385 -21.95 -6.90 12.65
CA ALA A 385 -21.99 -5.58 12.08
C ALA A 385 -23.28 -5.31 11.27
N CYS A 386 -23.80 -6.33 10.60
CA CYS A 386 -25.01 -6.24 9.81
C CYS A 386 -26.31 -6.29 10.65
N GLU A 387 -26.26 -6.56 11.95
CA GLU A 387 -27.46 -6.69 12.79
C GLU A 387 -28.25 -5.37 12.83
N GLY A 388 -29.51 -5.41 12.41
CA GLY A 388 -30.38 -4.24 12.36
C GLY A 388 -29.98 -3.16 11.36
N ALA A 389 -29.01 -3.41 10.48
CA ALA A 389 -28.54 -2.46 9.48
C ALA A 389 -29.61 -2.15 8.43
N ASP A 390 -29.82 -0.87 8.13
CA ASP A 390 -30.66 -0.42 7.01
C ASP A 390 -29.93 -0.54 5.68
N VAL A 391 -28.58 -0.40 5.68
CA VAL A 391 -27.70 -0.51 4.53
C VAL A 391 -26.43 -1.25 4.94
N VAL A 392 -25.95 -2.17 4.09
CA VAL A 392 -24.65 -2.82 4.23
C VAL A 392 -23.70 -2.25 3.19
N LEU A 393 -22.55 -1.73 3.63
CA LEU A 393 -21.52 -1.16 2.79
C LEU A 393 -20.26 -2.05 2.88
N VAL A 394 -19.81 -2.59 1.75
CA VAL A 394 -18.56 -3.33 1.65
C VAL A 394 -17.48 -2.36 1.16
N ALA A 395 -16.53 -2.05 2.03
CA ALA A 395 -15.52 -1.00 1.81
C ALA A 395 -14.12 -1.54 1.49
N THR A 396 -13.82 -2.78 1.92
CA THR A 396 -12.56 -3.46 1.65
C THR A 396 -12.84 -4.87 1.13
N GLU A 397 -12.07 -5.32 0.12
CA GLU A 397 -12.31 -6.59 -0.58
C GLU A 397 -11.71 -7.81 0.16
N TRP A 398 -12.00 -7.97 1.45
CA TRP A 398 -11.64 -9.17 2.18
C TRP A 398 -12.36 -10.40 1.63
N PRO A 399 -11.69 -11.57 1.50
CA PRO A 399 -12.34 -12.81 1.07
C PRO A 399 -13.58 -13.15 1.90
N GLU A 400 -13.55 -12.94 3.22
CA GLU A 400 -14.67 -13.14 4.12
C GLU A 400 -15.92 -12.37 3.67
N PHE A 401 -15.78 -11.13 3.18
CA PHE A 401 -16.92 -10.33 2.73
C PHE A 401 -17.40 -10.76 1.34
N VAL A 402 -16.49 -11.13 0.45
CA VAL A 402 -16.85 -11.65 -0.88
C VAL A 402 -17.65 -12.95 -0.77
N GLU A 403 -17.30 -13.80 0.19
CA GLU A 403 -17.94 -15.10 0.44
C GLU A 403 -19.20 -15.00 1.33
N LEU A 404 -19.46 -13.82 1.93
CA LEU A 404 -20.59 -13.60 2.84
C LEU A 404 -21.90 -14.06 2.22
N ASP A 405 -22.68 -14.87 2.96
CA ASP A 405 -23.96 -15.38 2.47
C ASP A 405 -25.06 -14.32 2.58
N PRO A 406 -25.64 -13.87 1.44
CA PRO A 406 -26.75 -12.93 1.46
C PRO A 406 -27.96 -13.41 2.27
N ALA A 407 -28.19 -14.72 2.36
CA ALA A 407 -29.31 -15.27 3.15
C ALA A 407 -29.08 -15.10 4.65
N ALA A 408 -27.84 -15.32 5.12
CA ALA A 408 -27.47 -15.07 6.52
C ALA A 408 -27.63 -13.59 6.89
N VAL A 409 -27.16 -12.68 6.01
CA VAL A 409 -27.33 -11.23 6.21
C VAL A 409 -28.82 -10.83 6.18
N THR A 410 -29.64 -11.48 5.34
CA THR A 410 -31.08 -11.29 5.32
C THR A 410 -31.74 -11.58 6.67
N GLY A 411 -31.22 -12.55 7.40
CA GLY A 411 -31.73 -12.94 8.72
C GLY A 411 -31.51 -11.89 9.81
N VAL A 412 -30.49 -11.04 9.69
CA VAL A 412 -30.10 -10.10 10.74
C VAL A 412 -30.29 -8.63 10.36
N ALA A 413 -30.16 -8.26 9.08
CA ALA A 413 -30.29 -6.88 8.60
C ALA A 413 -31.77 -6.46 8.48
N ARG A 414 -32.05 -5.18 8.73
CA ARG A 414 -33.39 -4.59 8.54
C ARG A 414 -33.66 -4.26 7.09
N GLY A 415 -32.66 -3.67 6.43
CA GLY A 415 -32.74 -3.27 5.03
C GLY A 415 -32.34 -4.38 4.06
N ARG A 416 -32.46 -4.10 2.76
CA ARG A 416 -32.07 -5.00 1.66
C ARG A 416 -31.28 -4.25 0.59
N VAL A 417 -30.37 -3.37 1.03
CA VAL A 417 -29.47 -2.65 0.14
C VAL A 417 -28.03 -2.97 0.51
N VAL A 418 -27.28 -3.44 -0.46
CA VAL A 418 -25.82 -3.61 -0.35
C VAL A 418 -25.12 -2.63 -1.30
N LEU A 419 -24.17 -1.89 -0.76
CA LEU A 419 -23.31 -0.95 -1.49
C LEU A 419 -21.91 -1.57 -1.57
N ASP A 420 -21.42 -1.80 -2.78
CA ASP A 420 -20.11 -2.38 -3.01
C ASP A 420 -19.11 -1.27 -3.40
N GLY A 421 -18.25 -0.91 -2.46
CA GLY A 421 -17.24 0.13 -2.60
C GLY A 421 -16.00 -0.30 -3.37
N SER A 422 -15.83 -1.61 -3.61
CA SER A 422 -14.63 -2.18 -4.23
C SER A 422 -14.93 -2.97 -5.51
N ASN A 423 -16.21 -3.07 -5.90
CA ASN A 423 -16.66 -3.91 -7.03
C ASN A 423 -16.26 -5.38 -6.89
N CYS A 424 -16.17 -5.89 -5.66
CA CYS A 424 -15.68 -7.23 -5.37
C CYS A 424 -16.80 -8.28 -5.15
N MET A 425 -18.02 -7.83 -4.89
CA MET A 425 -19.12 -8.74 -4.51
C MET A 425 -19.76 -9.42 -5.72
N PRO A 426 -20.20 -10.69 -5.57
CA PRO A 426 -20.95 -11.40 -6.61
C PRO A 426 -22.37 -10.84 -6.74
N ALA A 427 -22.54 -9.76 -7.51
CA ALA A 427 -23.77 -8.98 -7.64
C ALA A 427 -25.03 -9.84 -7.90
N ASP A 428 -24.92 -10.86 -8.77
CA ASP A 428 -26.06 -11.70 -9.12
C ASP A 428 -26.51 -12.59 -7.96
N ARG A 429 -25.60 -13.04 -7.10
CA ARG A 429 -25.92 -13.79 -5.87
C ARG A 429 -26.73 -12.93 -4.90
N TRP A 430 -26.35 -11.66 -4.72
CA TRP A 430 -27.08 -10.73 -3.87
C TRP A 430 -28.44 -10.35 -4.44
N ARG A 431 -28.53 -10.09 -5.75
CA ARG A 431 -29.79 -9.83 -6.43
C ARG A 431 -30.76 -11.02 -6.37
N ALA A 432 -30.26 -12.24 -6.57
CA ALA A 432 -31.06 -13.47 -6.47
C ALA A 432 -31.63 -13.68 -5.05
N ALA A 433 -30.93 -13.21 -4.01
CA ALA A 433 -31.40 -13.22 -2.63
C ALA A 433 -32.36 -12.07 -2.27
N GLY A 434 -32.77 -11.26 -3.26
CA GLY A 434 -33.72 -10.14 -3.08
C GLY A 434 -33.08 -8.82 -2.60
N TRP A 435 -31.77 -8.68 -2.71
CA TRP A 435 -31.07 -7.45 -2.35
C TRP A 435 -30.97 -6.49 -3.53
N THR A 436 -31.11 -5.20 -3.25
CA THR A 436 -30.71 -4.13 -4.15
C THR A 436 -29.19 -3.98 -4.07
N TYR A 437 -28.50 -4.41 -5.12
CA TYR A 437 -27.06 -4.26 -5.24
C TYR A 437 -26.72 -2.99 -6.01
N ARG A 438 -25.88 -2.14 -5.44
CA ARG A 438 -25.31 -0.94 -6.06
C ARG A 438 -23.80 -0.92 -5.86
N ALA A 439 -23.07 -0.42 -6.85
CA ALA A 439 -21.61 -0.31 -6.79
C ALA A 439 -21.12 0.95 -7.50
N LEU A 440 -19.92 1.39 -7.15
CA LEU A 440 -19.29 2.54 -7.80
C LEU A 440 -18.93 2.21 -9.25
N GLY A 441 -19.31 3.10 -10.19
CA GLY A 441 -18.99 2.93 -11.61
C GLY A 441 -19.89 1.92 -12.36
N ARG A 442 -20.95 1.46 -11.75
CA ARG A 442 -21.97 0.66 -12.43
C ARG A 442 -23.25 1.46 -12.55
N GLY A 443 -23.59 1.85 -13.76
CA GLY A 443 -24.83 2.57 -14.04
C GLY A 443 -26.05 1.73 -13.64
N VAL A 444 -27.06 2.37 -13.06
CA VAL A 444 -28.37 1.73 -12.85
C VAL A 444 -29.01 1.61 -14.24
N PRO A 445 -29.39 0.37 -14.70
CA PRO A 445 -30.11 0.25 -15.95
C PRO A 445 -31.33 1.17 -15.91
N ALA A 446 -31.54 2.01 -16.94
CA ALA A 446 -32.68 2.88 -17.02
C ALA A 446 -33.96 2.03 -16.82
N ALA A 447 -34.82 2.43 -15.87
CA ALA A 447 -36.08 1.78 -15.63
C ALA A 447 -36.93 1.86 -16.92
N GLY A 448 -36.95 0.75 -17.68
CA GLY A 448 -37.64 0.70 -18.99
C GLY A 448 -36.98 -0.15 -20.06
N ALA A 449 -35.71 -0.57 -19.89
CA ALA A 449 -35.11 -1.58 -20.76
C ALA A 449 -35.59 -2.99 -20.33
N ALA A 450 -36.87 -3.28 -20.52
CA ALA A 450 -37.39 -4.63 -20.39
C ALA A 450 -36.54 -5.56 -21.29
N ARG A 451 -35.88 -6.55 -20.69
CA ARG A 451 -35.16 -7.61 -21.40
C ARG A 451 -36.07 -8.14 -22.49
N ARG A 452 -35.71 -7.96 -23.74
CA ARG A 452 -36.23 -8.83 -24.81
C ARG A 452 -35.71 -10.21 -24.47
N THR A 453 -36.60 -11.01 -23.88
CA THR A 453 -36.37 -12.43 -23.60
C THR A 453 -36.23 -13.15 -24.91
N GLY A 454 -35.04 -13.53 -25.25
CA GLY A 454 -34.70 -14.35 -26.38
C GLY A 454 -33.24 -14.74 -26.34
N ALA A 455 -32.97 -15.98 -25.86
CA ALA A 455 -31.68 -16.63 -25.66
C ALA A 455 -30.97 -16.28 -24.34
N GLY A 456 -30.65 -17.31 -23.55
CA GLY A 456 -29.98 -17.22 -22.25
C GLY A 456 -28.61 -16.58 -22.31
N PRO A 457 -28.09 -16.08 -21.19
CA PRO A 457 -26.83 -15.39 -21.17
C PRO A 457 -25.68 -16.37 -21.40
N ALA A 458 -25.10 -16.35 -22.59
CA ALA A 458 -23.71 -16.76 -22.74
C ALA A 458 -22.89 -15.79 -21.91
N GLY A 459 -22.11 -16.29 -20.98
CA GLY A 459 -21.05 -15.50 -20.32
C GLY A 459 -20.20 -14.82 -21.38
N PRO A 460 -19.37 -13.81 -21.03
CA PRO A 460 -18.57 -13.07 -22.00
C PRO A 460 -17.74 -14.06 -22.81
N GLY A 461 -18.26 -14.42 -23.98
CA GLY A 461 -17.59 -15.31 -24.90
C GLY A 461 -16.39 -14.60 -25.48
N VAL A 462 -15.20 -15.09 -25.14
CA VAL A 462 -14.00 -14.80 -25.92
C VAL A 462 -14.27 -15.36 -27.31
N VAL A 463 -14.62 -14.47 -28.25
CA VAL A 463 -14.71 -14.83 -29.67
C VAL A 463 -13.29 -15.14 -30.12
N SER A 464 -13.00 -16.40 -30.43
CA SER A 464 -11.72 -16.80 -31.05
C SER A 464 -11.47 -15.98 -32.31
N PRO A 465 -10.23 -15.56 -32.58
CA PRO A 465 -9.91 -14.73 -33.74
C PRO A 465 -10.23 -15.51 -35.02
N MET A 466 -11.01 -14.90 -35.90
CA MET A 466 -11.15 -15.38 -37.28
C MET A 466 -9.77 -15.43 -37.93
N ARG A 467 -9.38 -16.59 -38.38
CA ARG A 467 -8.18 -16.76 -39.24
C ARG A 467 -8.39 -15.95 -40.51
N SER A 468 -7.67 -14.84 -40.65
CA SER A 468 -7.52 -14.14 -41.90
C SER A 468 -6.65 -15.01 -42.82
N GLY A 469 -7.28 -15.60 -43.86
CA GLY A 469 -6.55 -16.21 -44.95
C GLY A 469 -5.77 -15.13 -45.71
N HIS A 470 -4.47 -15.28 -45.77
CA HIS A 470 -3.65 -14.54 -46.73
C HIS A 470 -3.89 -15.12 -48.14
N PRO A 471 -4.13 -14.32 -49.15
CA PRO A 471 -3.91 -14.77 -50.52
C PRO A 471 -2.41 -14.65 -50.81
N SER A 472 -1.83 -15.74 -51.26
CA SER A 472 -0.52 -15.81 -51.89
C SER A 472 -0.49 -14.99 -53.21
N THR A 473 0.38 -13.99 -53.27
CA THR A 473 1.30 -13.68 -54.40
C THR A 473 2.41 -12.77 -53.87
#